data_6279acf657eddb64360019b296879a2e
#
_entry.id   6279acf657eddb64360019b296879a2e
#
_cell.length_a   1.000
_cell.length_b   1.000
_cell.length_c   1.000
_cell.angle_alpha   90.00
_cell.angle_beta   90.00
_cell.angle_gamma   90.00
#
_symmetry.space_group_name_H-M   'P 1'
#
loop_
_entity.id
_entity.type
_entity.pdbx_description
1 polymer ?
#
loop_
_entity_poly.entity_id
_entity_poly.type
_entity_poly.pdbx_seq_one_letter_code
_entity_poly.pdbx_strand_id
1 'polypeptide(L)'
;MKKLILKGIMMMLTVSLCLTSCSSDDPIPVIPTTMVTLEVPANLENVVLTGASAKLTNVETQQVVTVESSQFVKGENGYQIMCNNIQAGTYNVNVNGHLDFTLNGIAGQKDFEVNSENVVISETSHDLKMTISTFTAQGGFVISEIFFTGTTTPEGKSYSGDQYIIITNNSDVTLYADSIAVLESSFLTTIKEDYSPDIMSTHFSVQACYMIPGDGKSVPVEPGQSLKLAVNAINHTSEQPNSIDLSDANFEFYDETSNPNFTDPDGTAPNLDKWYCYTATIYQFHSRGFNSMAIAKMKTSKEDWLENYVYDATYMFVFGDFSKEMTKSGIYKVPNEWILDGVNLSVESVREWNVLDASIDAGWTYCGKVDRDDTRFNKSVIRKQDASGKYIDTNNSTNDFIAEAPASLLNK
;
A
#
# COMPACT_ATOMS: atom_id res chain seq x y z
N MET A 1 71.29 -18.88 -33.99
CA MET A 1 71.83 -18.73 -35.37
C MET A 1 70.70 -18.57 -36.33
N LYS A 2 70.77 -17.49 -37.02
CA LYS A 2 70.39 -17.26 -38.43
C LYS A 2 68.95 -17.66 -38.85
N LYS A 3 68.05 -16.67 -39.13
CA LYS A 3 67.76 -16.12 -40.46
C LYS A 3 67.01 -17.11 -41.38
N LEU A 4 65.92 -16.83 -42.04
CA LEU A 4 65.55 -15.78 -43.01
C LEU A 4 64.08 -15.91 -43.38
N ILE A 5 63.33 -14.85 -43.36
CA ILE A 5 62.52 -14.16 -44.41
C ILE A 5 62.35 -14.94 -45.70
N LEU A 6 61.10 -15.12 -46.21
CA LEU A 6 60.76 -14.75 -47.55
C LEU A 6 59.25 -14.62 -47.80
N LYS A 7 58.91 -13.56 -48.45
CA LYS A 7 57.64 -13.08 -49.01
C LYS A 7 57.10 -13.99 -50.14
N GLY A 8 55.81 -13.89 -50.36
CA GLY A 8 55.18 -14.32 -51.60
C GLY A 8 53.67 -14.28 -51.46
N ILE A 9 53.00 -13.20 -51.71
CA ILE A 9 52.23 -12.71 -52.89
C ILE A 9 51.12 -13.68 -53.33
N MET A 10 49.89 -13.29 -52.98
CA MET A 10 48.71 -13.00 -53.82
C MET A 10 48.28 -14.05 -54.86
N MET A 11 47.10 -14.62 -54.62
CA MET A 11 46.13 -14.80 -55.71
C MET A 11 44.71 -14.84 -55.18
N MET A 12 43.94 -13.82 -55.56
CA MET A 12 42.49 -13.75 -55.47
C MET A 12 41.86 -14.92 -56.20
N LEU A 13 40.92 -15.60 -55.55
CA LEU A 13 39.88 -16.31 -56.29
C LEU A 13 38.55 -16.00 -55.63
N THR A 14 37.84 -15.07 -56.24
CA THR A 14 36.44 -14.77 -56.02
C THR A 14 35.58 -15.95 -56.42
N VAL A 15 34.98 -16.62 -55.44
CA VAL A 15 33.82 -17.47 -55.67
C VAL A 15 32.61 -16.76 -55.10
N SER A 16 31.90 -16.12 -56.01
CA SER A 16 30.55 -15.55 -55.77
C SER A 16 29.58 -16.72 -55.63
N LEU A 17 29.23 -17.09 -54.39
CA LEU A 17 28.02 -17.87 -54.12
C LEU A 17 26.93 -16.90 -53.77
N CYS A 18 26.05 -16.61 -54.74
CA CYS A 18 24.75 -16.04 -54.53
C CYS A 18 23.89 -17.04 -53.72
N LEU A 19 23.91 -16.91 -52.44
CA LEU A 19 22.82 -17.44 -51.60
C LEU A 19 21.75 -16.31 -51.56
N THR A 20 20.77 -16.42 -52.44
CA THR A 20 19.50 -15.71 -52.26
C THR A 20 18.80 -16.36 -51.09
N SER A 21 19.11 -15.87 -49.89
CA SER A 21 18.24 -16.03 -48.73
C SER A 21 17.12 -15.02 -48.91
N CYS A 22 15.97 -15.49 -49.36
CA CYS A 22 14.74 -14.75 -49.13
C CYS A 22 14.43 -14.79 -47.61
N SER A 23 15.01 -13.89 -46.86
CA SER A 23 14.42 -13.44 -45.61
C SER A 23 13.55 -12.24 -45.99
N SER A 24 12.25 -12.43 -45.92
CA SER A 24 11.31 -11.33 -45.88
C SER A 24 11.43 -10.66 -44.49
N ASP A 25 12.55 -10.01 -44.25
CA ASP A 25 12.66 -9.05 -43.16
C ASP A 25 11.99 -7.77 -43.62
N ASP A 26 10.66 -7.75 -43.53
CA ASP A 26 9.95 -6.49 -43.57
C ASP A 26 10.49 -5.62 -42.42
N PRO A 27 10.92 -4.39 -42.70
CA PRO A 27 11.47 -3.54 -41.63
C PRO A 27 10.42 -3.37 -40.56
N ILE A 28 10.80 -3.58 -39.30
CA ILE A 28 9.92 -3.36 -38.16
C ILE A 28 9.38 -1.94 -38.24
N PRO A 29 8.05 -1.72 -38.21
CA PRO A 29 7.48 -0.40 -38.30
C PRO A 29 8.03 0.54 -37.23
N VAL A 30 8.45 1.73 -37.62
CA VAL A 30 8.83 2.79 -36.69
C VAL A 30 7.60 3.62 -36.38
N ILE A 31 7.21 3.66 -35.11
CA ILE A 31 6.09 4.48 -34.68
C ILE A 31 6.56 5.93 -34.55
N PRO A 32 5.99 6.85 -35.28
CA PRO A 32 6.49 8.23 -35.33
C PRO A 32 6.45 8.91 -33.95
N THR A 33 5.42 8.65 -33.16
CA THR A 33 5.24 9.25 -31.84
C THR A 33 4.42 8.33 -30.97
N THR A 34 4.96 7.99 -29.82
CA THR A 34 4.22 7.34 -28.73
C THR A 34 4.18 8.31 -27.55
N MET A 35 3.00 8.59 -27.03
CA MET A 35 2.82 9.43 -25.87
C MET A 35 2.76 8.55 -24.63
N VAL A 36 3.56 8.89 -23.61
CA VAL A 36 3.43 8.33 -22.26
C VAL A 36 2.82 9.42 -21.39
N THR A 37 1.66 9.14 -20.82
CA THR A 37 0.98 10.04 -19.89
C THR A 37 1.24 9.55 -18.49
N LEU A 38 1.97 10.36 -17.72
CA LEU A 38 2.24 10.14 -16.30
C LEU A 38 1.14 10.83 -15.48
N GLU A 39 0.14 10.08 -15.06
CA GLU A 39 -0.95 10.59 -14.27
C GLU A 39 -0.50 10.86 -12.84
N VAL A 40 -0.77 12.06 -12.36
CA VAL A 40 -0.47 12.50 -11.00
C VAL A 40 -1.72 12.33 -10.15
N PRO A 41 -1.61 11.84 -8.89
CA PRO A 41 -2.75 11.74 -7.99
C PRO A 41 -3.54 13.05 -7.85
N ALA A 42 -4.87 12.96 -7.98
CA ALA A 42 -5.76 14.14 -7.99
C ALA A 42 -5.77 14.93 -6.67
N ASN A 43 -5.30 14.33 -5.58
CA ASN A 43 -5.18 14.95 -4.26
C ASN A 43 -3.94 15.83 -4.10
N LEU A 44 -3.03 15.86 -5.09
CA LEU A 44 -1.86 16.72 -5.07
C LEU A 44 -2.13 18.05 -5.77
N GLU A 45 -1.76 19.14 -5.10
CA GLU A 45 -1.86 20.49 -5.61
C GLU A 45 -0.46 21.03 -5.95
N ASN A 46 -0.38 22.04 -6.84
CA ASN A 46 0.87 22.72 -7.19
C ASN A 46 2.00 21.78 -7.63
N VAL A 47 1.65 20.67 -8.29
CA VAL A 47 2.63 19.66 -8.66
C VAL A 47 3.61 20.20 -9.70
N VAL A 48 4.90 20.02 -9.41
CA VAL A 48 6.03 20.33 -10.30
C VAL A 48 6.92 19.09 -10.41
N LEU A 49 7.11 18.61 -11.63
CA LEU A 49 8.01 17.49 -11.95
C LEU A 49 9.41 18.01 -12.20
N THR A 50 10.39 17.48 -11.45
CA THR A 50 11.80 17.84 -11.59
C THR A 50 12.65 16.58 -11.71
N GLY A 51 13.72 16.62 -12.51
CA GLY A 51 14.69 15.54 -12.63
C GLY A 51 14.13 14.21 -13.16
N ALA A 52 13.07 14.24 -13.96
CA ALA A 52 12.42 13.03 -14.45
C ALA A 52 13.16 12.38 -15.63
N SER A 53 13.08 11.06 -15.71
CA SER A 53 13.59 10.25 -16.82
C SER A 53 12.62 9.11 -17.13
N ALA A 54 12.38 8.85 -18.42
CA ALA A 54 11.64 7.68 -18.86
C ALA A 54 12.57 6.77 -19.66
N LYS A 55 12.60 5.49 -19.31
CA LYS A 55 13.41 4.46 -19.95
C LYS A 55 12.49 3.37 -20.52
N LEU A 56 12.52 3.20 -21.83
CA LEU A 56 11.78 2.15 -22.52
C LEU A 56 12.79 1.10 -23.01
N THR A 57 12.70 -0.12 -22.50
CA THR A 57 13.58 -1.23 -22.86
C THR A 57 12.79 -2.24 -23.69
N ASN A 58 13.16 -2.45 -24.92
CA ASN A 58 12.54 -3.47 -25.78
C ASN A 58 12.86 -4.86 -25.23
N VAL A 59 11.82 -5.68 -25.01
CA VAL A 59 11.96 -7.00 -24.38
C VAL A 59 12.77 -7.98 -25.24
N GLU A 60 12.63 -7.91 -26.56
CA GLU A 60 13.28 -8.84 -27.48
C GLU A 60 14.71 -8.40 -27.84
N THR A 61 14.86 -7.12 -28.22
CA THR A 61 16.14 -6.61 -28.74
C THR A 61 17.03 -6.03 -27.65
N GLN A 62 16.51 -5.80 -26.44
CA GLN A 62 17.18 -5.12 -25.32
C GLN A 62 17.64 -3.68 -25.67
N GLN A 63 17.14 -3.11 -26.77
CA GLN A 63 17.39 -1.70 -27.08
C GLN A 63 16.69 -0.80 -26.07
N VAL A 64 17.36 0.27 -25.71
CA VAL A 64 16.88 1.24 -24.70
C VAL A 64 16.69 2.59 -25.37
N VAL A 65 15.52 3.17 -25.15
CA VAL A 65 15.22 4.58 -25.47
C VAL A 65 15.06 5.32 -24.15
N THR A 66 15.80 6.42 -23.98
CA THR A 66 15.70 7.27 -22.77
C THR A 66 15.18 8.65 -23.18
N VAL A 67 14.25 9.17 -22.37
CA VAL A 67 13.65 10.50 -22.52
C VAL A 67 13.91 11.28 -21.23
N GLU A 68 14.56 12.43 -21.36
CA GLU A 68 14.99 13.25 -20.22
C GLU A 68 13.92 14.28 -19.80
N SER A 69 14.09 14.85 -18.61
CA SER A 69 13.12 15.74 -17.95
C SER A 69 12.65 16.94 -18.78
N SER A 70 13.49 17.48 -19.63
CA SER A 70 13.15 18.63 -20.50
C SER A 70 12.08 18.32 -21.56
N GLN A 71 11.77 17.03 -21.76
CA GLN A 71 10.79 16.54 -22.73
C GLN A 71 9.42 16.25 -22.11
N PHE A 72 9.30 16.39 -20.78
CA PHE A 72 8.03 16.25 -20.08
C PHE A 72 7.23 17.55 -20.15
N VAL A 73 6.02 17.48 -20.65
CA VAL A 73 5.12 18.63 -20.77
C VAL A 73 3.96 18.45 -19.81
N LYS A 74 3.67 19.48 -19.02
CA LYS A 74 2.52 19.45 -18.10
C LYS A 74 1.23 19.46 -18.90
N GLY A 75 0.41 18.43 -18.72
CA GLY A 75 -0.94 18.28 -19.25
C GLY A 75 -2.01 18.58 -18.21
N GLU A 76 -3.26 18.29 -18.54
CA GLU A 76 -4.42 18.55 -17.66
C GLU A 76 -4.41 17.66 -16.40
N ASN A 77 -4.07 16.39 -16.53
CA ASN A 77 -4.11 15.39 -15.44
C ASN A 77 -2.73 14.85 -15.06
N GLY A 78 -1.65 15.55 -15.42
CA GLY A 78 -0.30 15.09 -15.13
C GLY A 78 0.75 15.57 -16.13
N TYR A 79 1.72 14.74 -16.43
CA TYR A 79 2.81 15.06 -17.35
C TYR A 79 2.80 14.14 -18.55
N GLN A 80 3.06 14.69 -19.73
CA GLN A 80 3.13 13.96 -20.98
C GLN A 80 4.55 13.95 -21.51
N ILE A 81 4.98 12.81 -22.03
CA ILE A 81 6.27 12.60 -22.66
C ILE A 81 6.02 12.11 -24.08
N MET A 82 6.59 12.77 -25.06
CA MET A 82 6.56 12.32 -26.43
C MET A 82 7.82 11.52 -26.75
N CYS A 83 7.66 10.22 -26.92
CA CYS A 83 8.73 9.33 -27.34
C CYS A 83 8.67 9.21 -28.89
N ASN A 84 9.65 9.76 -29.55
CA ASN A 84 9.68 9.78 -31.01
C ASN A 84 10.49 8.61 -31.57
N ASN A 85 10.07 8.09 -32.74
CA ASN A 85 10.78 7.07 -33.51
C ASN A 85 11.06 5.76 -32.74
N ILE A 86 10.08 5.31 -31.96
CA ILE A 86 10.15 4.01 -31.27
C ILE A 86 9.76 2.92 -32.29
N GLN A 87 10.50 1.82 -32.32
CA GLN A 87 10.12 0.65 -33.10
C GLN A 87 8.88 -0.03 -32.48
N ALA A 88 8.00 -0.56 -33.32
CA ALA A 88 6.91 -1.40 -32.82
C ALA A 88 7.49 -2.61 -32.10
N GLY A 89 6.91 -2.99 -30.97
CA GLY A 89 7.39 -4.11 -30.15
C GLY A 89 6.86 -4.09 -28.74
N THR A 90 7.36 -5.00 -27.91
CA THR A 90 7.02 -5.11 -26.48
C THR A 90 8.13 -4.47 -25.65
N TYR A 91 7.74 -3.61 -24.73
CA TYR A 91 8.66 -2.83 -23.90
C TYR A 91 8.39 -2.97 -22.41
N ASN A 92 9.45 -2.95 -21.63
CA ASN A 92 9.38 -2.61 -20.22
C ASN A 92 9.65 -1.10 -20.10
N VAL A 93 8.73 -0.39 -19.48
CA VAL A 93 8.78 1.06 -19.32
C VAL A 93 8.99 1.39 -17.86
N ASN A 94 10.04 2.15 -17.57
CA ASN A 94 10.36 2.68 -16.26
C ASN A 94 10.34 4.21 -16.35
N VAL A 95 9.60 4.87 -15.47
CA VAL A 95 9.62 6.32 -15.31
C VAL A 95 9.97 6.64 -13.87
N ASN A 96 11.02 7.41 -13.68
CA ASN A 96 11.43 7.89 -12.37
C ASN A 96 11.59 9.41 -12.38
N GLY A 97 11.54 10.00 -11.22
CA GLY A 97 11.70 11.43 -11.09
C GLY A 97 11.44 11.93 -9.69
N HIS A 98 11.43 13.25 -9.56
CA HIS A 98 11.15 13.96 -8.34
C HIS A 98 9.97 14.89 -8.54
N LEU A 99 9.01 14.87 -7.59
CA LEU A 99 7.87 15.77 -7.57
C LEU A 99 7.95 16.71 -6.36
N ASP A 100 7.80 18.00 -6.65
CA ASP A 100 7.40 18.99 -5.65
C ASP A 100 5.87 19.16 -5.72
N PHE A 101 5.20 19.17 -4.59
CA PHE A 101 3.73 19.24 -4.54
C PHE A 101 3.24 19.89 -3.25
N THR A 102 1.94 20.16 -3.20
CA THR A 102 1.23 20.51 -1.97
C THR A 102 0.17 19.42 -1.71
N LEU A 103 0.14 18.89 -0.50
CA LEU A 103 -0.87 17.93 -0.07
C LEU A 103 -1.55 18.46 1.19
N ASN A 104 -2.87 18.68 1.14
CA ASN A 104 -3.65 19.24 2.26
C ASN A 104 -3.07 20.58 2.78
N GLY A 105 -2.56 21.42 1.90
CA GLY A 105 -1.94 22.71 2.24
C GLY A 105 -0.50 22.64 2.74
N ILE A 106 0.11 21.47 2.80
CA ILE A 106 1.51 21.25 3.23
C ILE A 106 2.36 21.00 1.98
N ALA A 107 3.46 21.75 1.84
CA ALA A 107 4.43 21.52 0.79
C ALA A 107 5.19 20.21 1.06
N GLY A 108 5.35 19.39 0.04
CA GLY A 108 6.05 18.12 0.09
C GLY A 108 6.91 17.90 -1.15
N GLN A 109 7.84 16.97 -1.04
CA GLN A 109 8.71 16.53 -2.12
C GLN A 109 8.78 15.01 -2.09
N LYS A 110 8.82 14.35 -3.24
CA LYS A 110 9.00 12.89 -3.30
C LYS A 110 9.65 12.44 -4.59
N ASP A 111 10.58 11.49 -4.45
CA ASP A 111 11.05 10.67 -5.55
C ASP A 111 9.99 9.61 -5.87
N PHE A 112 9.80 9.33 -7.13
CA PHE A 112 8.91 8.27 -7.57
C PHE A 112 9.56 7.39 -8.62
N GLU A 113 9.11 6.17 -8.70
CA GLU A 113 9.42 5.23 -9.76
C GLU A 113 8.15 4.47 -10.13
N VAL A 114 7.83 4.46 -11.42
CA VAL A 114 6.67 3.75 -11.98
C VAL A 114 7.16 2.80 -13.05
N ASN A 115 6.79 1.54 -12.92
CA ASN A 115 7.15 0.48 -13.85
C ASN A 115 5.91 -0.08 -14.54
N SER A 116 6.03 -0.36 -15.83
CA SER A 116 5.05 -1.12 -16.58
C SER A 116 5.77 -2.14 -17.43
N GLU A 117 5.45 -3.41 -17.27
CA GLU A 117 6.08 -4.50 -18.00
C GLU A 117 5.24 -4.97 -19.18
N ASN A 118 5.91 -5.47 -20.21
CA ASN A 118 5.31 -6.08 -21.40
C ASN A 118 4.31 -5.17 -22.14
N VAL A 119 4.59 -3.88 -22.16
CA VAL A 119 3.78 -2.87 -22.86
C VAL A 119 3.94 -3.05 -24.37
N VAL A 120 2.86 -3.32 -25.08
CA VAL A 120 2.86 -3.45 -26.53
C VAL A 120 2.72 -2.07 -27.16
N ILE A 121 3.74 -1.62 -27.89
CA ILE A 121 3.74 -0.39 -28.68
C ILE A 121 3.54 -0.79 -30.15
N SER A 122 2.46 -0.33 -30.74
CA SER A 122 2.07 -0.60 -32.13
C SER A 122 1.55 0.67 -32.80
N GLU A 123 1.30 0.61 -34.08
CA GLU A 123 0.74 1.75 -34.84
C GLU A 123 -0.62 2.25 -34.28
N THR A 124 -1.30 1.44 -33.50
CA THR A 124 -2.58 1.77 -32.84
C THR A 124 -2.43 2.19 -31.38
N SER A 125 -1.23 2.10 -30.81
CA SER A 125 -0.96 2.41 -29.38
C SER A 125 -0.37 3.82 -29.29
N HIS A 126 -1.24 4.83 -29.15
CA HIS A 126 -0.79 6.22 -29.18
C HIS A 126 -0.62 6.85 -27.78
N ASP A 127 -1.16 6.25 -26.73
CA ASP A 127 -1.11 6.80 -25.37
C ASP A 127 -0.93 5.67 -24.34
N LEU A 128 0.21 5.66 -23.66
CA LEU A 128 0.50 4.79 -22.55
C LEU A 128 0.30 5.55 -21.26
N LYS A 129 -0.72 5.19 -20.50
CA LYS A 129 -1.00 5.79 -19.20
C LYS A 129 -0.25 5.06 -18.10
N MET A 130 0.50 5.80 -17.31
CA MET A 130 1.19 5.31 -16.12
C MET A 130 0.79 6.20 -14.94
N THR A 131 0.27 5.59 -13.87
CA THR A 131 -0.18 6.34 -12.71
C THR A 131 0.92 6.34 -11.65
N ILE A 132 1.31 7.52 -11.20
CA ILE A 132 2.14 7.65 -10.01
C ILE A 132 1.26 7.20 -8.84
N SER A 133 1.71 6.18 -8.12
CA SER A 133 1.01 5.66 -6.94
C SER A 133 0.75 6.78 -5.94
N THR A 134 -0.36 6.66 -5.22
CA THR A 134 -0.82 7.66 -4.25
C THR A 134 0.32 8.14 -3.37
N PHE A 135 0.56 9.43 -3.37
CA PHE A 135 1.50 10.01 -2.44
C PHE A 135 0.80 10.15 -1.09
N THR A 136 1.26 9.41 -0.13
CA THR A 136 1.40 9.99 1.20
C THR A 136 2.52 11.02 1.06
N ALA A 137 2.32 12.27 1.52
CA ALA A 137 3.41 13.24 1.57
C ALA A 137 4.64 12.53 2.14
N GLN A 138 5.84 12.72 1.57
CA GLN A 138 7.04 12.20 2.23
C GLN A 138 6.99 12.68 3.67
N GLY A 139 6.76 11.72 4.60
CA GLY A 139 6.51 12.02 5.95
C GLY A 139 5.09 12.52 6.24
N GLY A 140 4.05 11.82 5.83
CA GLY A 140 2.73 11.86 6.44
C GLY A 140 2.69 11.02 7.72
N PHE A 141 1.48 10.76 8.21
CA PHE A 141 1.30 9.72 9.20
C PHE A 141 1.46 8.35 8.55
N VAL A 142 2.22 7.48 9.21
CA VAL A 142 2.40 6.07 8.82
C VAL A 142 2.02 5.15 9.98
N ILE A 143 1.56 3.97 9.66
CA ILE A 143 1.41 2.87 10.62
C ILE A 143 2.80 2.32 10.87
N SER A 144 3.35 2.55 12.06
CA SER A 144 4.69 2.10 12.41
C SER A 144 4.71 0.72 13.08
N GLU A 145 3.62 0.31 13.74
CA GLU A 145 3.47 -1.02 14.33
C GLU A 145 2.00 -1.41 14.44
N ILE A 146 1.69 -2.70 14.22
CA ILE A 146 0.41 -3.30 14.54
C ILE A 146 0.65 -4.55 15.38
N PHE A 147 0.26 -4.51 16.65
CA PHE A 147 0.24 -5.67 17.56
C PHE A 147 -1.17 -6.25 17.61
N PHE A 148 -1.48 -7.08 16.64
CA PHE A 148 -2.80 -7.71 16.51
C PHE A 148 -2.88 -9.11 17.09
N THR A 149 -1.76 -9.74 17.40
CA THR A 149 -1.73 -11.15 17.85
C THR A 149 -2.17 -11.31 19.29
N GLY A 150 -1.97 -10.28 20.11
CA GLY A 150 -2.13 -10.35 21.55
C GLY A 150 -1.05 -11.21 22.23
N THR A 151 -1.16 -11.32 23.53
CA THR A 151 -0.30 -12.16 24.37
C THR A 151 -0.99 -13.45 24.78
N THR A 152 -0.41 -14.19 25.70
CA THR A 152 -1.02 -15.39 26.32
C THR A 152 -1.16 -15.22 27.83
N THR A 153 -2.26 -15.76 28.36
CA THR A 153 -2.41 -15.89 29.83
C THR A 153 -1.33 -16.84 30.41
N PRO A 154 -1.11 -16.85 31.74
CA PRO A 154 -0.21 -17.81 32.36
C PRO A 154 -0.55 -19.27 32.04
N GLU A 155 -1.81 -19.59 31.75
CA GLU A 155 -2.29 -20.92 31.34
C GLU A 155 -2.12 -21.20 29.84
N GLY A 156 -1.51 -20.29 29.11
CA GLY A 156 -1.26 -20.43 27.66
C GLY A 156 -2.48 -20.18 26.77
N LYS A 157 -3.55 -19.56 27.27
CA LYS A 157 -4.70 -19.17 26.44
C LYS A 157 -4.44 -17.83 25.79
N SER A 158 -5.02 -17.59 24.60
CA SER A 158 -4.94 -16.30 23.92
C SER A 158 -5.54 -15.17 24.77
N TYR A 159 -4.86 -14.04 24.79
CA TYR A 159 -5.32 -12.79 25.36
C TYR A 159 -5.17 -11.67 24.33
N SER A 160 -6.24 -10.93 24.05
CA SER A 160 -6.28 -9.92 22.98
C SER A 160 -6.71 -8.53 23.46
N GLY A 161 -6.93 -8.33 24.77
CA GLY A 161 -7.23 -7.01 25.32
C GLY A 161 -6.05 -6.03 25.22
N ASP A 162 -4.85 -6.55 25.06
CA ASP A 162 -3.58 -5.81 24.98
C ASP A 162 -3.12 -5.46 23.56
N GLN A 163 -4.00 -5.61 22.57
CA GLN A 163 -3.72 -5.23 21.18
C GLN A 163 -3.58 -3.71 21.05
N TYR A 164 -2.72 -3.27 20.13
CA TYR A 164 -2.50 -1.85 19.85
C TYR A 164 -2.04 -1.61 18.41
N ILE A 165 -2.19 -0.37 17.97
CA ILE A 165 -1.59 0.17 16.76
C ILE A 165 -0.80 1.43 17.10
N ILE A 166 0.35 1.61 16.49
CA ILE A 166 1.16 2.83 16.61
C ILE A 166 1.17 3.53 15.27
N ILE A 167 0.77 4.81 15.27
CA ILE A 167 0.88 5.70 14.11
C ILE A 167 1.91 6.77 14.42
N THR A 168 2.74 7.11 13.44
CA THR A 168 3.88 8.02 13.62
C THR A 168 3.83 9.13 12.59
N ASN A 169 4.12 10.37 13.00
CA ASN A 169 4.39 11.46 12.09
C ASN A 169 5.79 11.28 11.47
N ASN A 170 5.82 10.75 10.26
CA ASN A 170 7.06 10.51 9.50
C ASN A 170 7.52 11.73 8.69
N SER A 171 6.88 12.91 8.87
CA SER A 171 7.23 14.18 8.21
C SER A 171 8.27 15.00 8.98
N ASP A 172 8.70 16.10 8.40
CA ASP A 172 9.61 17.06 9.01
C ASP A 172 8.88 18.27 9.64
N VAL A 173 7.54 18.22 9.69
CA VAL A 173 6.71 19.29 10.25
C VAL A 173 5.71 18.71 11.25
N THR A 174 5.23 19.55 12.18
CA THR A 174 4.13 19.17 13.06
C THR A 174 2.88 18.90 12.24
N LEU A 175 2.29 17.72 12.41
CA LEU A 175 1.00 17.32 11.83
C LEU A 175 -0.06 17.24 12.92
N TYR A 176 -1.33 17.32 12.52
CA TYR A 176 -2.45 17.19 13.43
C TYR A 176 -3.21 15.91 13.17
N ALA A 177 -3.32 15.07 14.20
CA ALA A 177 -3.95 13.76 14.09
C ALA A 177 -5.48 13.79 14.21
N ASP A 178 -6.07 14.92 14.51
CA ASP A 178 -7.53 15.11 14.50
C ASP A 178 -8.12 14.65 13.17
N SER A 179 -9.25 13.97 13.21
CA SER A 179 -9.95 13.42 12.04
C SER A 179 -9.17 12.31 11.29
N ILE A 180 -8.12 11.73 11.89
CA ILE A 180 -7.54 10.49 11.41
C ILE A 180 -8.37 9.34 11.96
N ALA A 181 -8.92 8.53 11.06
CA ALA A 181 -9.62 7.30 11.39
C ALA A 181 -8.69 6.10 11.25
N VAL A 182 -8.79 5.16 12.20
CA VAL A 182 -8.27 3.79 12.06
C VAL A 182 -9.38 2.93 11.48
N LEU A 183 -9.07 2.22 10.42
CA LEU A 183 -9.98 1.43 9.61
C LEU A 183 -9.57 -0.03 9.60
N GLU A 184 -10.54 -0.94 9.67
CA GLU A 184 -10.34 -2.38 9.46
C GLU A 184 -11.17 -2.84 8.26
N SER A 185 -10.58 -3.70 7.41
CA SER A 185 -11.22 -4.19 6.18
C SER A 185 -12.47 -5.01 6.44
N SER A 186 -13.49 -4.83 5.60
CA SER A 186 -14.71 -5.65 5.60
C SER A 186 -14.49 -7.02 4.97
N PHE A 187 -13.53 -7.14 4.08
CA PHE A 187 -13.14 -8.39 3.45
C PHE A 187 -11.89 -8.97 4.08
N LEU A 188 -11.80 -10.30 4.04
CA LEU A 188 -10.65 -11.04 4.56
C LEU A 188 -9.64 -11.30 3.44
N THR A 189 -8.36 -11.21 3.74
CA THR A 189 -7.28 -11.56 2.79
C THR A 189 -7.20 -13.06 2.49
N THR A 190 -7.95 -13.87 3.23
CA THR A 190 -7.99 -15.34 3.15
C THR A 190 -9.24 -15.88 2.44
N ILE A 191 -10.10 -15.01 1.94
CA ILE A 191 -11.32 -15.39 1.19
C ILE A 191 -11.47 -14.36 0.06
N LYS A 192 -11.32 -14.82 -1.16
CA LYS A 192 -11.54 -14.02 -2.36
C LYS A 192 -12.76 -14.54 -3.12
N GLU A 193 -13.69 -13.65 -3.37
CA GLU A 193 -14.85 -13.89 -4.23
C GLU A 193 -14.87 -12.85 -5.36
N ASP A 194 -15.61 -13.13 -6.42
CA ASP A 194 -15.82 -12.16 -7.50
C ASP A 194 -16.93 -11.19 -7.09
N TYR A 195 -16.57 -10.21 -6.27
CA TYR A 195 -17.52 -9.23 -5.74
C TYR A 195 -17.98 -8.24 -6.81
N SER A 196 -19.29 -7.95 -6.82
CA SER A 196 -19.90 -6.93 -7.69
C SER A 196 -20.76 -5.95 -6.87
N PRO A 197 -20.55 -4.62 -6.97
CA PRO A 197 -19.47 -4.01 -7.74
C PRO A 197 -18.08 -4.23 -7.10
N ASP A 198 -17.05 -4.37 -7.94
CA ASP A 198 -15.67 -4.25 -7.50
C ASP A 198 -15.32 -2.76 -7.40
N ILE A 199 -15.05 -2.30 -6.16
CA ILE A 199 -14.74 -0.90 -5.88
C ILE A 199 -13.30 -0.68 -5.40
N MET A 200 -12.48 -1.75 -5.36
CA MET A 200 -11.16 -1.72 -4.73
C MET A 200 -10.23 -0.64 -5.32
N SER A 201 -10.31 -0.38 -6.63
CA SER A 201 -9.50 0.66 -7.29
C SER A 201 -9.85 2.09 -6.88
N THR A 202 -10.99 2.31 -6.23
CA THR A 202 -11.47 3.64 -5.83
C THR A 202 -11.77 3.79 -4.36
N HIS A 203 -12.10 2.70 -3.68
CA HIS A 203 -12.52 2.71 -2.28
C HIS A 203 -12.02 1.48 -1.53
N PHE A 204 -11.70 1.69 -0.28
CA PHE A 204 -11.45 0.64 0.71
C PHE A 204 -12.73 0.28 1.46
N SER A 205 -13.12 -0.98 1.46
CA SER A 205 -14.31 -1.50 2.16
C SER A 205 -13.99 -1.79 3.61
N VAL A 206 -14.75 -1.20 4.53
CA VAL A 206 -14.45 -1.23 5.96
C VAL A 206 -15.57 -1.82 6.81
N GLN A 207 -15.21 -2.49 7.89
CA GLN A 207 -16.13 -3.01 8.91
C GLN A 207 -15.96 -2.35 10.28
N ALA A 208 -14.91 -1.54 10.45
CA ALA A 208 -14.70 -0.72 11.64
C ALA A 208 -14.05 0.60 11.24
N CYS A 209 -14.48 1.68 11.88
CA CYS A 209 -13.99 3.04 11.72
C CYS A 209 -14.03 3.75 13.08
N TYR A 210 -12.85 4.00 13.64
CA TYR A 210 -12.66 4.72 14.90
C TYR A 210 -11.77 5.93 14.63
N MET A 211 -12.21 7.11 14.99
CA MET A 211 -11.57 8.36 14.65
C MET A 211 -10.95 9.06 15.85
N ILE A 212 -9.77 9.62 15.68
CA ILE A 212 -9.14 10.50 16.68
C ILE A 212 -9.98 11.77 16.77
N PRO A 213 -10.56 12.08 17.98
CA PRO A 213 -11.39 13.24 18.17
C PRO A 213 -10.60 14.55 18.09
N GLY A 214 -11.26 15.64 17.80
CA GLY A 214 -10.68 16.97 17.81
C GLY A 214 -11.30 17.92 16.80
N ASP A 215 -10.79 19.17 16.78
CA ASP A 215 -11.30 20.27 15.97
C ASP A 215 -10.40 20.60 14.75
N GLY A 216 -9.43 19.73 14.46
CA GLY A 216 -8.45 19.89 13.39
C GLY A 216 -7.08 20.40 13.85
N LYS A 217 -6.95 20.82 15.12
CA LYS A 217 -5.67 21.30 15.72
C LYS A 217 -5.49 20.90 17.18
N SER A 218 -6.33 20.01 17.70
CA SER A 218 -6.31 19.61 19.10
C SER A 218 -5.24 18.55 19.41
N VAL A 219 -4.81 17.76 18.41
CA VAL A 219 -3.85 16.66 18.57
C VAL A 219 -2.63 16.90 17.71
N PRO A 220 -1.72 17.84 18.08
CA PRO A 220 -0.45 18.02 17.38
C PRO A 220 0.47 16.85 17.63
N VAL A 221 1.16 16.41 16.58
CA VAL A 221 2.18 15.35 16.60
C VAL A 221 3.43 15.88 15.93
N GLU A 222 4.50 16.02 16.70
CA GLU A 222 5.78 16.54 16.22
C GLU A 222 6.47 15.54 15.27
N PRO A 223 7.42 15.99 14.44
CA PRO A 223 8.24 15.12 13.60
C PRO A 223 8.82 13.92 14.37
N GLY A 224 8.60 12.71 13.89
CA GLY A 224 9.05 11.46 14.51
C GLY A 224 8.29 11.05 15.77
N GLN A 225 7.35 11.84 16.24
CA GLN A 225 6.51 11.49 17.39
C GLN A 225 5.42 10.49 16.97
N SER A 226 5.09 9.58 17.89
CA SER A 226 4.09 8.52 17.67
C SER A 226 2.90 8.67 18.60
N LEU A 227 1.75 8.22 18.13
CA LEU A 227 0.55 8.00 18.92
C LEU A 227 0.30 6.52 19.07
N LYS A 228 0.09 6.08 20.30
CA LYS A 228 -0.26 4.72 20.70
C LYS A 228 -1.77 4.65 20.90
N LEU A 229 -2.45 3.81 20.13
CA LEU A 229 -3.88 3.58 20.21
C LEU A 229 -4.09 2.13 20.66
N ALA A 230 -4.65 1.94 21.85
CA ALA A 230 -4.81 0.65 22.50
C ALA A 230 -6.25 0.14 22.38
N VAL A 231 -6.43 -1.17 22.27
CA VAL A 231 -7.76 -1.78 22.38
C VAL A 231 -8.32 -1.49 23.77
N ASN A 232 -7.54 -1.73 24.83
CA ASN A 232 -7.85 -1.23 26.15
C ASN A 232 -6.62 -0.52 26.75
N ALA A 233 -6.77 0.75 27.13
CA ALA A 233 -5.70 1.59 27.65
C ALA A 233 -5.52 1.42 29.17
N ILE A 234 -5.28 0.20 29.61
CA ILE A 234 -5.07 -0.16 31.01
C ILE A 234 -3.73 -0.87 31.21
N ASN A 235 -3.34 -1.03 32.46
CA ASN A 235 -2.21 -1.88 32.82
C ASN A 235 -2.66 -3.36 32.84
N HIS A 236 -2.42 -4.09 31.76
CA HIS A 236 -2.79 -5.51 31.67
C HIS A 236 -1.90 -6.42 32.50
N THR A 237 -0.68 -5.99 32.88
CA THR A 237 0.27 -6.83 33.61
C THR A 237 -0.18 -7.13 35.01
N SER A 238 -1.13 -6.36 35.57
CA SER A 238 -1.70 -6.59 36.90
C SER A 238 -2.46 -7.91 37.01
N GLU A 239 -3.14 -8.33 35.96
CA GLU A 239 -3.92 -9.57 35.89
C GLU A 239 -3.29 -10.61 34.95
N GLN A 240 -2.54 -10.17 33.96
CA GLN A 240 -1.88 -11.00 32.95
C GLN A 240 -0.38 -10.68 32.92
N PRO A 241 0.46 -11.34 33.73
CA PRO A 241 1.89 -11.00 33.88
C PRO A 241 2.71 -11.10 32.59
N ASN A 242 2.21 -11.82 31.58
CA ASN A 242 2.84 -11.93 30.26
C ASN A 242 2.43 -10.82 29.30
N SER A 243 1.57 -9.92 29.71
CA SER A 243 0.98 -8.87 28.89
C SER A 243 1.75 -7.55 28.99
N ILE A 244 1.13 -6.45 28.57
CA ILE A 244 1.72 -5.13 28.37
C ILE A 244 1.01 -4.12 29.29
N ASP A 245 1.74 -3.11 29.77
CA ASP A 245 1.14 -1.92 30.36
C ASP A 245 0.83 -0.93 29.24
N LEU A 246 -0.47 -0.70 28.98
CA LEU A 246 -0.96 0.25 27.98
C LEU A 246 -1.65 1.47 28.62
N SER A 247 -1.50 1.67 29.93
CA SER A 247 -2.12 2.78 30.66
C SER A 247 -1.60 4.16 30.24
N ASP A 248 -0.50 4.23 29.50
CA ASP A 248 0.06 5.44 28.90
C ASP A 248 -0.31 5.62 27.39
N ALA A 249 -1.28 4.86 26.88
CA ALA A 249 -1.78 5.03 25.52
C ALA A 249 -2.36 6.45 25.30
N ASN A 250 -2.25 6.94 24.08
CA ASN A 250 -2.77 8.27 23.72
C ASN A 250 -4.27 8.24 23.51
N PHE A 251 -4.81 7.11 23.02
CA PHE A 251 -6.23 6.89 22.77
C PHE A 251 -6.60 5.42 22.96
N GLU A 252 -7.89 5.17 23.15
CA GLU A 252 -8.49 3.86 23.39
C GLU A 252 -9.63 3.57 22.41
N PHE A 253 -9.73 2.32 21.96
CA PHE A 253 -10.89 1.80 21.22
C PHE A 253 -11.94 1.34 22.23
N TYR A 254 -12.75 2.24 22.74
CA TYR A 254 -13.77 1.94 23.74
C TYR A 254 -15.14 1.65 23.14
N ASP A 255 -15.80 0.59 23.62
CA ASP A 255 -17.12 0.19 23.17
C ASP A 255 -18.11 0.04 24.36
N GLU A 256 -19.13 0.86 24.38
CA GLU A 256 -20.30 0.57 25.21
C GLU A 256 -21.04 -0.64 24.64
N THR A 257 -21.18 -1.70 25.46
CA THR A 257 -21.97 -2.86 25.08
C THR A 257 -23.24 -2.95 25.92
N SER A 258 -24.37 -3.26 25.28
CA SER A 258 -25.63 -3.54 25.99
C SER A 258 -25.71 -4.98 26.55
N ASN A 259 -24.73 -5.83 26.20
CA ASN A 259 -24.69 -7.21 26.66
C ASN A 259 -23.96 -7.32 28.00
N PRO A 260 -24.66 -7.67 29.10
CA PRO A 260 -24.07 -7.70 30.44
C PRO A 260 -22.95 -8.75 30.64
N ASN A 261 -22.76 -9.64 29.66
CA ASN A 261 -21.68 -10.62 29.68
C ASN A 261 -20.36 -10.09 29.12
N PHE A 262 -20.38 -8.89 28.54
CA PHE A 262 -19.21 -8.23 27.99
C PHE A 262 -19.06 -6.86 28.64
N THR A 263 -17.88 -6.57 29.12
CA THR A 263 -17.53 -5.25 29.65
C THR A 263 -16.22 -4.85 29.00
N ASP A 264 -16.22 -3.70 28.34
CA ASP A 264 -15.01 -3.09 27.86
C ASP A 264 -14.43 -2.24 28.99
N PRO A 265 -13.21 -2.52 29.48
CA PRO A 265 -12.58 -1.66 30.46
C PRO A 265 -12.35 -0.27 29.86
N ASP A 266 -12.90 0.77 30.49
CA ASP A 266 -12.68 2.16 30.12
C ASP A 266 -11.47 2.69 30.89
N GLY A 267 -10.34 2.86 30.18
CA GLY A 267 -9.09 3.33 30.77
C GLY A 267 -9.11 4.82 31.06
N THR A 268 -7.92 5.41 31.31
CA THR A 268 -7.78 6.85 31.53
C THR A 268 -7.46 7.62 30.23
N ALA A 269 -7.13 6.91 29.16
CA ALA A 269 -6.88 7.52 27.86
C ALA A 269 -8.19 8.06 27.24
N PRO A 270 -8.13 9.14 26.46
CA PRO A 270 -9.28 9.60 25.69
C PRO A 270 -9.76 8.51 24.72
N ASN A 271 -11.10 8.34 24.64
CA ASN A 271 -11.70 7.39 23.72
C ASN A 271 -11.67 7.91 22.29
N LEU A 272 -11.43 7.01 21.34
CA LEU A 272 -11.66 7.28 19.91
C LEU A 272 -13.17 7.44 19.65
N ASP A 273 -13.53 8.34 18.74
CA ASP A 273 -14.90 8.46 18.26
C ASP A 273 -15.26 7.27 17.38
N LYS A 274 -16.08 6.37 17.88
CA LYS A 274 -16.62 5.26 17.11
C LYS A 274 -17.61 5.76 16.06
N TRP A 275 -17.22 5.69 14.79
CA TRP A 275 -18.14 5.99 13.70
C TRP A 275 -18.95 4.76 13.33
N TYR A 276 -18.30 3.61 13.22
CA TYR A 276 -18.94 2.34 12.93
C TYR A 276 -18.11 1.17 13.43
N CYS A 277 -18.77 0.09 13.84
CA CYS A 277 -18.17 -1.21 14.05
C CYS A 277 -19.19 -2.31 13.75
N TYR A 278 -18.78 -3.34 13.06
CA TYR A 278 -19.61 -4.50 12.69
C TYR A 278 -20.10 -5.29 13.90
N THR A 279 -19.37 -5.25 15.01
CA THR A 279 -19.76 -5.94 16.25
C THR A 279 -20.57 -5.02 17.16
N ALA A 280 -21.55 -5.61 17.86
CA ALA A 280 -22.33 -4.92 18.87
C ALA A 280 -21.75 -5.10 20.31
N THR A 281 -20.59 -5.74 20.41
CA THR A 281 -19.94 -6.01 21.70
C THR A 281 -18.67 -5.16 21.83
N ILE A 282 -17.51 -5.78 21.90
CA ILE A 282 -16.21 -5.14 22.04
C ILE A 282 -15.41 -5.35 20.76
N TYR A 283 -14.84 -4.28 20.23
CA TYR A 283 -13.94 -4.34 19.08
C TYR A 283 -12.57 -4.87 19.50
N GLN A 284 -12.05 -5.78 18.70
CA GLN A 284 -10.69 -6.30 18.82
C GLN A 284 -10.16 -6.56 17.41
N PHE A 285 -8.88 -6.37 17.20
CA PHE A 285 -8.24 -6.72 15.93
C PHE A 285 -8.31 -8.23 15.71
N HIS A 286 -8.45 -8.64 14.46
CA HIS A 286 -8.45 -10.06 14.14
C HIS A 286 -7.09 -10.69 14.48
N SER A 287 -7.02 -11.48 15.57
CA SER A 287 -5.76 -11.94 16.19
C SER A 287 -4.87 -12.84 15.31
N ARG A 288 -5.36 -13.25 14.14
CA ARG A 288 -4.60 -13.97 13.11
C ARG A 288 -4.23 -13.07 11.92
N GLY A 289 -4.66 -11.80 11.92
CA GLY A 289 -4.34 -10.85 10.86
C GLY A 289 -5.01 -11.18 9.52
N PHE A 290 -6.29 -11.57 9.49
CA PHE A 290 -7.03 -11.79 8.24
C PHE A 290 -7.64 -10.51 7.68
N ASN A 291 -7.76 -9.48 8.50
CA ASN A 291 -8.25 -8.17 8.10
C ASN A 291 -7.07 -7.22 7.92
N SER A 292 -7.11 -6.46 6.85
CA SER A 292 -6.17 -5.37 6.61
C SER A 292 -6.56 -4.14 7.40
N MET A 293 -5.58 -3.31 7.75
CA MET A 293 -5.78 -2.08 8.49
C MET A 293 -5.28 -0.89 7.67
N ALA A 294 -5.94 0.24 7.84
CA ALA A 294 -5.52 1.50 7.22
C ALA A 294 -5.78 2.68 8.16
N ILE A 295 -5.11 3.79 7.91
CA ILE A 295 -5.42 5.09 8.50
C ILE A 295 -5.85 6.04 7.39
N ALA A 296 -6.87 6.84 7.65
CA ALA A 296 -7.41 7.78 6.68
C ALA A 296 -7.70 9.15 7.31
N LYS A 297 -7.50 10.23 6.54
CA LYS A 297 -7.99 11.56 6.91
C LYS A 297 -9.42 11.70 6.40
N MET A 298 -10.39 11.61 7.32
CA MET A 298 -11.80 11.72 6.95
C MET A 298 -12.12 13.14 6.50
N LYS A 299 -12.81 13.26 5.35
CA LYS A 299 -13.10 14.56 4.70
C LYS A 299 -14.61 14.89 4.72
N THR A 300 -15.37 14.21 5.55
CA THR A 300 -16.82 14.41 5.69
C THR A 300 -17.25 14.23 7.14
N SER A 301 -18.49 14.54 7.49
CA SER A 301 -19.04 14.28 8.83
C SER A 301 -19.40 12.80 8.99
N LYS A 302 -19.55 12.37 10.25
CA LYS A 302 -19.99 11.00 10.58
C LYS A 302 -21.35 10.69 9.96
N GLU A 303 -22.28 11.62 10.08
CA GLU A 303 -23.65 11.47 9.58
C GLU A 303 -23.67 11.31 8.06
N ASP A 304 -22.93 12.16 7.34
CA ASP A 304 -22.83 12.08 5.89
C ASP A 304 -22.15 10.77 5.45
N TRP A 305 -21.08 10.35 6.15
CA TRP A 305 -20.40 9.11 5.84
C TRP A 305 -21.30 7.88 6.06
N LEU A 306 -22.04 7.84 7.17
CA LEU A 306 -22.97 6.74 7.47
C LEU A 306 -24.13 6.66 6.48
N GLU A 307 -24.56 7.79 5.92
CA GLU A 307 -25.65 7.85 4.95
C GLU A 307 -25.20 7.54 3.52
N ASN A 308 -24.03 8.07 3.09
CA ASN A 308 -23.67 8.12 1.68
C ASN A 308 -22.51 7.19 1.28
N TYR A 309 -21.75 6.65 2.25
CA TYR A 309 -20.60 5.79 1.97
C TYR A 309 -20.86 4.32 2.29
N VAL A 310 -22.04 3.86 1.94
CA VAL A 310 -22.49 2.48 2.14
C VAL A 310 -22.86 1.84 0.80
N TYR A 311 -22.65 0.52 0.66
CA TYR A 311 -23.02 -0.24 -0.53
C TYR A 311 -23.26 -1.72 -0.20
N ASP A 312 -23.83 -2.44 -1.15
CA ASP A 312 -23.98 -3.90 -1.11
C ASP A 312 -23.08 -4.54 -2.15
N ALA A 313 -22.46 -5.66 -1.80
CA ALA A 313 -21.66 -6.47 -2.72
C ALA A 313 -22.28 -7.86 -2.89
N THR A 314 -22.47 -8.28 -4.14
CA THR A 314 -22.93 -9.62 -4.49
C THR A 314 -21.76 -10.48 -4.96
N TYR A 315 -21.86 -11.78 -4.78
CA TYR A 315 -20.91 -12.77 -5.28
C TYR A 315 -21.58 -14.13 -5.43
N MET A 316 -21.00 -15.00 -6.25
CA MET A 316 -21.49 -16.37 -6.41
C MET A 316 -20.77 -17.29 -5.43
N PHE A 317 -21.45 -17.71 -4.39
CA PHE A 317 -20.96 -18.78 -3.52
C PHE A 317 -21.09 -20.13 -4.25
N VAL A 318 -19.97 -20.87 -4.36
CA VAL A 318 -19.92 -22.19 -5.02
C VAL A 318 -19.35 -23.22 -4.06
N PHE A 319 -20.09 -24.31 -3.89
CA PHE A 319 -19.64 -25.45 -3.09
C PHE A 319 -20.03 -26.76 -3.79
N GLY A 320 -19.09 -27.45 -4.41
CA GLY A 320 -19.34 -28.59 -5.28
C GLY A 320 -20.28 -28.22 -6.43
N ASP A 321 -21.40 -28.93 -6.57
CA ASP A 321 -22.42 -28.64 -7.58
C ASP A 321 -23.43 -27.56 -7.14
N PHE A 322 -23.34 -27.07 -5.91
CA PHE A 322 -24.21 -26.02 -5.38
C PHE A 322 -23.64 -24.64 -5.72
N SER A 323 -24.51 -23.81 -6.31
CA SER A 323 -24.16 -22.41 -6.59
C SER A 323 -25.33 -21.51 -6.19
N LYS A 324 -25.03 -20.42 -5.50
CA LYS A 324 -26.04 -19.45 -5.08
C LYS A 324 -25.43 -18.04 -5.04
N GLU A 325 -26.17 -17.08 -5.59
CA GLU A 325 -25.83 -15.68 -5.39
C GLU A 325 -26.05 -15.28 -3.93
N MET A 326 -25.03 -14.67 -3.35
CA MET A 326 -25.01 -14.16 -2.00
C MET A 326 -24.81 -12.65 -2.04
N THR A 327 -25.33 -11.96 -1.02
CA THR A 327 -25.15 -10.52 -0.85
C THR A 327 -24.55 -10.25 0.50
N LYS A 328 -23.47 -9.47 0.53
CA LYS A 328 -22.95 -8.84 1.74
C LYS A 328 -23.47 -7.40 1.75
N SER A 329 -24.43 -7.12 2.62
CA SER A 329 -25.15 -5.84 2.62
C SER A 329 -24.59 -4.87 3.68
N GLY A 330 -24.75 -3.57 3.40
CA GLY A 330 -24.44 -2.50 4.35
C GLY A 330 -22.93 -2.37 4.60
N ILE A 331 -22.10 -2.60 3.59
CA ILE A 331 -20.64 -2.43 3.69
C ILE A 331 -20.33 -0.95 3.61
N TYR A 332 -19.60 -0.42 4.60
CA TYR A 332 -19.06 0.92 4.53
C TYR A 332 -17.81 0.98 3.67
N LYS A 333 -17.51 2.15 3.12
CA LYS A 333 -16.36 2.37 2.25
C LYS A 333 -15.73 3.74 2.50
N VAL A 334 -14.42 3.82 2.26
CA VAL A 334 -13.64 5.05 2.34
C VAL A 334 -12.91 5.25 1.02
N PRO A 335 -12.99 6.44 0.39
CA PRO A 335 -12.23 6.72 -0.83
C PRO A 335 -10.73 6.48 -0.64
N ASN A 336 -10.08 5.82 -1.59
CA ASN A 336 -8.65 5.54 -1.54
C ASN A 336 -7.81 6.82 -1.37
N GLU A 337 -8.25 7.93 -1.95
CA GLU A 337 -7.61 9.26 -1.82
C GLU A 337 -7.65 9.88 -0.41
N TRP A 338 -8.43 9.31 0.52
CA TRP A 338 -8.43 9.73 1.93
C TRP A 338 -7.48 8.91 2.78
N ILE A 339 -7.02 7.76 2.26
CA ILE A 339 -6.14 6.86 2.98
C ILE A 339 -4.73 7.47 3.02
N LEU A 340 -4.16 7.50 4.20
CA LEU A 340 -2.82 8.01 4.46
C LEU A 340 -1.79 6.88 4.41
N ASP A 341 -2.15 5.70 4.91
CA ASP A 341 -1.31 4.51 4.93
C ASP A 341 -2.18 3.27 5.13
N GLY A 342 -1.74 2.13 4.65
CA GLY A 342 -2.46 0.87 4.77
C GLY A 342 -1.53 -0.33 4.80
N VAL A 343 -1.98 -1.40 5.47
CA VAL A 343 -1.22 -2.62 5.66
C VAL A 343 -2.12 -3.82 5.40
N ASN A 344 -1.82 -4.59 4.36
CA ASN A 344 -2.46 -5.89 4.16
C ASN A 344 -1.84 -6.89 5.15
N LEU A 345 -2.67 -7.39 6.05
CA LEU A 345 -2.33 -8.46 6.96
C LEU A 345 -2.88 -9.79 6.44
N SER A 346 -2.12 -10.86 6.57
CA SER A 346 -2.56 -12.20 6.19
C SER A 346 -1.78 -13.29 6.92
N VAL A 347 -2.03 -14.56 6.56
CA VAL A 347 -1.24 -15.73 6.96
C VAL A 347 -0.90 -16.52 5.70
N GLU A 348 0.38 -16.84 5.50
CA GLU A 348 0.91 -17.44 4.26
C GLU A 348 0.11 -18.65 3.79
N SER A 349 -0.24 -19.56 4.70
CA SER A 349 -0.91 -20.83 4.35
C SER A 349 -2.33 -20.70 3.83
N VAL A 350 -2.98 -19.55 4.03
CA VAL A 350 -4.41 -19.32 3.67
C VAL A 350 -4.64 -18.01 2.95
N ARG A 351 -3.59 -17.27 2.63
CA ARG A 351 -3.70 -16.01 1.91
C ARG A 351 -4.16 -16.24 0.47
N GLU A 352 -5.10 -15.44 0.01
CA GLU A 352 -5.61 -15.47 -1.36
C GLU A 352 -5.35 -14.16 -2.12
N TRP A 353 -5.54 -12.99 -1.47
CA TRP A 353 -5.45 -11.69 -2.13
C TRP A 353 -5.11 -10.54 -1.19
N ASN A 354 -4.87 -9.35 -1.75
CA ASN A 354 -4.83 -8.09 -1.03
C ASN A 354 -6.20 -7.42 -1.11
N VAL A 355 -6.69 -6.87 0.00
CA VAL A 355 -7.98 -6.17 0.07
C VAL A 355 -7.84 -4.65 -0.01
N LEU A 356 -6.63 -4.14 0.11
CA LEU A 356 -6.25 -2.77 -0.22
C LEU A 356 -5.83 -2.71 -1.69
N ASP A 357 -6.16 -1.61 -2.37
CA ASP A 357 -5.64 -1.35 -3.71
C ASP A 357 -4.11 -1.30 -3.73
N ALA A 358 -3.51 -1.76 -4.82
CA ALA A 358 -2.04 -1.82 -4.95
C ALA A 358 -1.36 -0.43 -4.86
N SER A 359 -2.10 0.65 -5.10
CA SER A 359 -1.59 2.02 -4.91
C SER A 359 -1.44 2.41 -3.44
N ILE A 360 -2.12 1.70 -2.52
CA ILE A 360 -2.04 1.89 -1.08
C ILE A 360 -1.06 0.88 -0.49
N ASP A 361 -1.23 -0.41 -0.83
CA ASP A 361 -0.34 -1.47 -0.38
C ASP A 361 -0.28 -2.62 -1.40
N ALA A 362 0.78 -2.66 -2.19
CA ALA A 362 1.02 -3.73 -3.16
C ALA A 362 1.51 -5.03 -2.52
N GLY A 363 1.94 -4.99 -1.24
CA GLY A 363 2.46 -6.11 -0.49
C GLY A 363 1.50 -6.65 0.56
N TRP A 364 2.04 -7.41 1.49
CA TRP A 364 1.37 -7.90 2.70
C TRP A 364 2.41 -8.30 3.75
N THR A 365 1.97 -8.37 5.02
CA THR A 365 2.82 -8.81 6.13
C THR A 365 2.04 -9.71 7.09
N TYR A 366 2.70 -10.34 8.07
CA TYR A 366 2.11 -11.39 8.87
C TYR A 366 2.78 -11.59 10.24
N CYS A 367 2.04 -12.27 11.14
CA CYS A 367 2.59 -13.00 12.28
C CYS A 367 2.02 -14.43 12.27
N GLY A 368 2.91 -15.42 12.21
CA GLY A 368 2.53 -16.83 12.01
C GLY A 368 2.38 -17.19 10.52
N LYS A 369 2.93 -18.35 10.14
CA LYS A 369 2.94 -18.82 8.74
C LYS A 369 1.78 -19.76 8.41
N VAL A 370 1.24 -20.39 9.41
CA VAL A 370 0.14 -21.36 9.30
C VAL A 370 -1.06 -20.82 10.08
N ASP A 371 -2.27 -21.06 9.58
CA ASP A 371 -3.48 -20.67 10.30
C ASP A 371 -3.50 -21.33 11.69
N ARG A 372 -3.84 -20.54 12.70
CA ARG A 372 -3.83 -20.91 14.13
C ARG A 372 -2.46 -21.29 14.68
N ASP A 373 -1.38 -20.79 14.09
CA ASP A 373 -0.03 -20.91 14.62
C ASP A 373 0.09 -20.14 15.94
N ASP A 374 0.25 -20.87 17.05
CA ASP A 374 0.36 -20.27 18.37
C ASP A 374 1.70 -19.55 18.59
N THR A 375 2.69 -19.74 17.72
CA THR A 375 3.95 -18.99 17.77
C THR A 375 3.77 -17.52 17.34
N ARG A 376 2.59 -17.11 16.85
CA ARG A 376 2.25 -15.73 16.51
C ARG A 376 2.16 -14.81 17.74
N PHE A 377 1.77 -15.35 18.92
CA PHE A 377 1.58 -14.53 20.12
C PHE A 377 2.85 -13.78 20.53
N ASN A 378 2.68 -12.62 21.13
CA ASN A 378 3.76 -11.69 21.52
C ASN A 378 4.54 -11.08 20.33
N LYS A 379 4.06 -11.27 19.10
CA LYS A 379 4.66 -10.74 17.88
C LYS A 379 3.78 -9.68 17.24
N SER A 380 4.42 -8.71 16.64
CA SER A 380 3.81 -7.65 15.87
C SER A 380 4.42 -7.56 14.47
N VAL A 381 3.84 -6.73 13.65
CA VAL A 381 4.48 -6.26 12.42
C VAL A 381 4.99 -4.84 12.66
N ILE A 382 6.29 -4.61 12.46
CA ILE A 382 6.95 -3.34 12.75
C ILE A 382 7.53 -2.78 11.46
N ARG A 383 7.20 -1.52 11.14
CA ARG A 383 7.72 -0.84 9.95
C ARG A 383 9.22 -0.57 10.11
N LYS A 384 9.97 -0.85 9.05
CA LYS A 384 11.42 -0.62 8.99
C LYS A 384 11.74 0.87 8.98
N GLN A 385 12.90 1.22 9.45
CA GLN A 385 13.46 2.56 9.35
C GLN A 385 14.70 2.56 8.45
N ASP A 386 14.93 3.66 7.78
CA ASP A 386 16.16 3.91 7.05
C ASP A 386 17.30 4.34 7.99
N ALA A 387 18.47 4.63 7.43
CA ALA A 387 19.64 5.04 8.19
C ALA A 387 19.48 6.41 8.91
N SER A 388 18.50 7.22 8.52
CA SER A 388 18.18 8.50 9.16
C SER A 388 17.15 8.37 10.30
N GLY A 389 16.55 7.18 10.46
CA GLY A 389 15.49 6.92 11.42
C GLY A 389 14.08 7.21 10.89
N LYS A 390 13.94 7.54 9.61
CA LYS A 390 12.63 7.70 8.96
C LYS A 390 12.05 6.32 8.61
N TYR A 391 10.77 6.17 8.81
CA TYR A 391 10.06 4.94 8.42
C TYR A 391 10.02 4.80 6.90
N ILE A 392 10.35 3.60 6.42
CA ILE A 392 10.31 3.25 5.00
C ILE A 392 8.84 3.05 4.62
N ASP A 393 8.40 3.76 3.59
CA ASP A 393 7.05 3.66 3.05
C ASP A 393 7.13 3.63 1.52
N THR A 394 7.01 2.42 0.98
CA THR A 394 7.03 2.16 -0.47
C THR A 394 5.67 1.71 -1.00
N ASN A 395 4.62 1.85 -0.19
CA ASN A 395 3.31 1.26 -0.44
C ASN A 395 3.40 -0.26 -0.68
N ASN A 396 4.27 -0.94 0.07
CA ASN A 396 4.45 -2.38 -0.05
C ASN A 396 4.85 -2.98 1.31
N SER A 397 3.88 -3.49 2.04
CA SER A 397 4.08 -4.03 3.39
C SER A 397 5.10 -5.17 3.45
N THR A 398 5.29 -5.93 2.35
CA THR A 398 6.33 -6.98 2.29
C THR A 398 7.75 -6.39 2.37
N ASN A 399 7.94 -5.23 1.75
CA ASN A 399 9.22 -4.53 1.75
C ASN A 399 9.40 -3.68 3.01
N ASP A 400 8.31 -3.06 3.47
CA ASP A 400 8.34 -1.98 4.47
C ASP A 400 8.33 -2.51 5.90
N PHE A 401 7.79 -3.71 6.15
CA PHE A 401 7.65 -4.26 7.50
C PHE A 401 8.62 -5.40 7.81
N ILE A 402 8.93 -5.53 9.10
CA ILE A 402 9.53 -6.71 9.71
C ILE A 402 8.35 -7.54 10.22
N ALA A 403 8.11 -8.67 9.56
CA ALA A 403 7.10 -9.64 9.99
C ALA A 403 7.59 -10.37 11.25
N GLU A 404 6.64 -10.81 12.10
CA GLU A 404 6.93 -11.60 13.30
C GLU A 404 7.95 -10.96 14.26
N ALA A 405 8.06 -9.62 14.27
CA ALA A 405 8.91 -8.93 15.23
C ALA A 405 8.35 -9.08 16.66
N PRO A 406 9.19 -9.14 17.70
CA PRO A 406 8.71 -9.01 19.07
C PRO A 406 7.96 -7.68 19.23
N ALA A 407 6.79 -7.70 19.87
CA ALA A 407 6.01 -6.48 20.10
C ALA A 407 6.87 -5.44 20.86
N SER A 408 6.93 -4.21 20.35
CA SER A 408 7.87 -3.21 20.84
C SER A 408 7.61 -2.74 22.27
N LEU A 409 6.37 -2.91 22.74
CA LEU A 409 5.95 -2.53 24.10
C LEU A 409 6.01 -3.70 25.09
N LEU A 410 6.30 -4.91 24.63
CA LEU A 410 6.47 -6.06 25.50
C LEU A 410 7.78 -5.92 26.28
N ASN A 411 7.74 -6.10 27.60
CA ASN A 411 8.90 -5.98 28.50
C ASN A 411 9.52 -4.57 28.59
N LYS A 412 8.74 -3.52 28.46
CA LYS A 412 9.16 -2.15 28.74
C LYS A 412 8.79 -1.70 30.14
#